data_c163a185213f136438b609b854d49ab8
#
_entry.id   c163a185213f136438b609b854d49ab8
#
_cell.length_a   1.000
_cell.length_b   1.000
_cell.length_c   1.000
_cell.angle_alpha   90.00
_cell.angle_beta   90.00
_cell.angle_gamma   90.00
#
_symmetry.space_group_name_H-M   'P 1'
#
loop_
_entity.id
_entity.type
_entity.pdbx_description
1 polymer ?
#
loop_
_entity_poly.entity_id
_entity_poly.type
_entity_poly.pdbx_seq_one_letter_code
_entity_poly.pdbx_strand_id
1 'polypeptide(L)'
;ILILADIQDTNTPQQATVDLMNNAIDQTKPDFIALTGDNIAGWWKGVTPEETKAAVDIVGKAINDRKIPFALVFGNHDHEGLCDEQNGMTEEQAKKQLMAWFQAYEYCMAVDGEEMTGVGNYNLPILNTAGNKTVFNLWFMDSNPYTDESEGGGYGYVHKDQIDWYERTSNALKAENGGKPVPSLLFQHIVVPEVYNMFTEVSKGTKGAVRGNANHTKQYYVTNPDYIDAGHLNEGPCPANTANDGQLDSWVKQGDILGAIFGHDHVNDYAGTYKGIRLLAAPAVTFYSYGNYRGVRTIDLDESN
;
A
#
# COMPACT_ATOMS: atom_id res chain seq x y z
N ILE A 1 -8.75 -11.33 3.62
CA ILE A 1 -7.46 -10.62 3.49
C ILE A 1 -7.27 -9.75 4.72
N LEU A 2 -6.12 -9.86 5.39
CA LEU A 2 -5.66 -8.92 6.40
C LEU A 2 -4.67 -7.94 5.77
N ILE A 3 -4.86 -6.65 5.98
CA ILE A 3 -3.96 -5.60 5.54
C ILE A 3 -3.16 -5.10 6.74
N LEU A 4 -1.84 -5.16 6.62
CA LEU A 4 -0.89 -4.58 7.56
C LEU A 4 -0.14 -3.45 6.84
N ALA A 5 -0.38 -2.23 7.26
CA ALA A 5 0.26 -1.03 6.74
C ALA A 5 1.28 -0.49 7.74
N ASP A 6 2.36 0.07 7.26
CA ASP A 6 3.27 0.85 8.10
C ASP A 6 3.63 0.11 9.40
N ILE A 7 4.14 -1.12 9.27
CA ILE A 7 4.70 -1.89 10.41
C ILE A 7 5.94 -1.17 10.94
N GLN A 8 6.74 -0.63 10.07
CA GLN A 8 7.69 0.48 10.20
C GLN A 8 8.43 0.49 11.55
N ASP A 9 9.05 -0.65 11.90
CA ASP A 9 9.85 -0.78 13.11
C ASP A 9 11.27 -1.31 12.77
N THR A 10 12.18 -1.32 13.72
CA THR A 10 13.59 -1.65 13.53
C THR A 10 13.88 -3.14 13.78
N ASN A 11 15.16 -3.53 13.70
CA ASN A 11 15.63 -4.86 14.12
C ASN A 11 15.48 -5.12 15.63
N THR A 12 15.17 -4.07 16.43
CA THR A 12 14.82 -4.15 17.86
C THR A 12 13.47 -3.48 18.07
N PRO A 13 12.36 -4.10 17.62
CA PRO A 13 11.09 -3.43 17.49
C PRO A 13 10.46 -3.11 18.85
N GLN A 14 9.56 -2.12 18.83
CA GLN A 14 8.66 -1.89 19.93
C GLN A 14 7.79 -3.12 20.17
N GLN A 15 7.73 -3.62 21.40
CA GLN A 15 6.91 -4.80 21.70
C GLN A 15 5.45 -4.60 21.31
N ALA A 16 4.92 -3.38 21.45
CA ALA A 16 3.54 -3.06 21.07
C ALA A 16 3.27 -3.21 19.57
N THR A 17 4.24 -2.91 18.70
CA THR A 17 4.14 -3.16 17.24
C THR A 17 4.03 -4.65 16.96
N VAL A 18 4.92 -5.43 17.58
CA VAL A 18 4.95 -6.90 17.44
C VAL A 18 3.65 -7.52 17.96
N ASP A 19 3.18 -7.05 19.12
CA ASP A 19 1.96 -7.55 19.76
C ASP A 19 0.72 -7.24 18.90
N LEU A 20 0.60 -6.02 18.35
CA LEU A 20 -0.51 -5.65 17.48
C LEU A 20 -0.53 -6.52 16.21
N MET A 21 0.61 -6.65 15.52
CA MET A 21 0.73 -7.49 14.33
C MET A 21 0.33 -8.95 14.63
N ASN A 22 0.93 -9.56 15.65
CA ASN A 22 0.66 -10.96 16.01
C ASN A 22 -0.80 -11.17 16.44
N ASN A 23 -1.33 -10.28 17.28
CA ASN A 23 -2.72 -10.36 17.73
C ASN A 23 -3.71 -10.21 16.57
N ALA A 24 -3.43 -9.30 15.62
CA ALA A 24 -4.26 -9.14 14.44
C ALA A 24 -4.29 -10.40 13.60
N ILE A 25 -3.16 -11.04 13.32
CA ILE A 25 -3.08 -12.28 12.57
C ILE A 25 -3.83 -13.41 13.30
N ASP A 26 -3.59 -13.58 14.61
CA ASP A 26 -4.14 -14.67 15.39
C ASP A 26 -5.66 -14.55 15.60
N GLN A 27 -6.18 -13.31 15.70
CA GLN A 27 -7.62 -13.06 15.87
C GLN A 27 -8.40 -13.14 14.57
N THR A 28 -7.84 -12.60 13.47
CA THR A 28 -8.55 -12.57 12.18
C THR A 28 -8.41 -13.87 11.40
N LYS A 29 -7.33 -14.65 11.63
CA LYS A 29 -7.03 -15.90 10.92
C LYS A 29 -7.20 -15.76 9.41
N PRO A 30 -6.47 -14.84 8.78
CA PRO A 30 -6.69 -14.50 7.38
C PRO A 30 -6.19 -15.62 6.46
N ASP A 31 -6.82 -15.74 5.29
CA ASP A 31 -6.34 -16.63 4.22
C ASP A 31 -5.18 -16.00 3.43
N PHE A 32 -5.02 -14.68 3.53
CA PHE A 32 -3.98 -13.92 2.85
C PHE A 32 -3.65 -12.64 3.61
N ILE A 33 -2.36 -12.24 3.60
CA ILE A 33 -1.91 -10.97 4.17
C ILE A 33 -1.33 -10.08 3.07
N ALA A 34 -1.80 -8.83 2.98
CA ALA A 34 -1.22 -7.79 2.14
C ALA A 34 -0.46 -6.79 3.02
N LEU A 35 0.83 -6.60 2.73
CA LEU A 35 1.67 -5.58 3.33
C LEU A 35 1.67 -4.36 2.40
N THR A 36 1.19 -3.23 2.88
CA THR A 36 0.97 -2.04 2.04
C THR A 36 2.05 -0.97 2.19
N GLY A 37 3.29 -1.42 2.34
CA GLY A 37 4.46 -0.55 2.37
C GLY A 37 4.85 -0.06 3.76
N ASP A 38 6.02 0.55 3.84
CA ASP A 38 6.71 0.89 5.07
C ASP A 38 6.74 -0.31 6.02
N ASN A 39 7.18 -1.44 5.46
CA ASN A 39 7.21 -2.74 6.14
C ASN A 39 8.25 -2.75 7.27
N ILE A 40 9.29 -1.93 7.11
CA ILE A 40 10.36 -1.70 8.10
C ILE A 40 10.63 -0.19 8.23
N ALA A 41 11.26 0.22 9.32
CA ALA A 41 11.77 1.58 9.50
C ALA A 41 13.14 1.71 8.82
N GLY A 42 13.14 1.96 7.51
CA GLY A 42 14.37 2.01 6.72
C GLY A 42 15.22 3.27 6.93
N TRP A 43 14.72 4.31 7.61
CA TRP A 43 15.40 5.62 7.68
C TRP A 43 16.45 5.76 8.76
N TRP A 44 16.72 4.76 9.61
CA TRP A 44 17.75 4.93 10.61
C TRP A 44 19.16 4.82 10.01
N LYS A 45 19.95 5.85 10.26
CA LYS A 45 21.29 6.01 9.66
C LYS A 45 22.30 5.02 10.23
N GLY A 46 23.20 4.58 9.35
CA GLY A 46 24.30 3.69 9.73
C GLY A 46 23.87 2.26 10.02
N VAL A 47 22.66 1.88 9.58
CA VAL A 47 22.18 0.50 9.65
C VAL A 47 22.94 -0.36 8.65
N THR A 48 23.32 -1.55 9.06
CA THR A 48 23.91 -2.53 8.15
C THR A 48 22.84 -3.31 7.39
N PRO A 49 23.20 -3.91 6.24
CA PRO A 49 22.28 -4.80 5.52
C PRO A 49 21.77 -5.97 6.39
N GLU A 50 22.62 -6.48 7.30
CA GLU A 50 22.25 -7.55 8.24
C GLU A 50 21.20 -7.07 9.25
N GLU A 51 21.31 -5.85 9.76
CA GLU A 51 20.32 -5.25 10.66
C GLU A 51 19.01 -4.96 9.93
N THR A 52 19.06 -4.46 8.69
CA THR A 52 17.90 -4.27 7.84
C THR A 52 17.21 -5.61 7.57
N LYS A 53 17.99 -6.65 7.24
CA LYS A 53 17.45 -8.00 7.08
C LYS A 53 16.80 -8.53 8.36
N ALA A 54 17.38 -8.25 9.52
CA ALA A 54 16.80 -8.66 10.79
C ALA A 54 15.42 -7.99 11.05
N ALA A 55 15.23 -6.74 10.62
CA ALA A 55 13.91 -6.09 10.66
C ALA A 55 12.91 -6.77 9.70
N VAL A 56 13.32 -7.09 8.47
CA VAL A 56 12.53 -7.89 7.53
C VAL A 56 12.15 -9.25 8.12
N ASP A 57 13.10 -9.89 8.80
CA ASP A 57 12.89 -11.22 9.41
C ASP A 57 11.82 -11.20 10.53
N ILE A 58 11.66 -10.09 11.24
CA ILE A 58 10.59 -9.95 12.25
C ILE A 58 9.22 -10.05 11.59
N VAL A 59 9.02 -9.34 10.49
CA VAL A 59 7.76 -9.32 9.74
C VAL A 59 7.55 -10.65 9.01
N GLY A 60 8.53 -11.06 8.21
CA GLY A 60 8.44 -12.25 7.38
C GLY A 60 8.22 -13.53 8.18
N LYS A 61 8.95 -13.71 9.31
CA LYS A 61 8.79 -14.88 10.17
C LYS A 61 7.44 -14.91 10.87
N ALA A 62 6.95 -13.78 11.36
CA ALA A 62 5.66 -13.73 12.04
C ALA A 62 4.52 -14.28 11.18
N ILE A 63 4.56 -14.03 9.87
CA ILE A 63 3.56 -14.49 8.90
C ILE A 63 3.87 -15.93 8.44
N ASN A 64 5.13 -16.17 8.04
CA ASN A 64 5.56 -17.45 7.48
C ASN A 64 5.39 -18.62 8.45
N ASP A 65 5.68 -18.41 9.76
CA ASP A 65 5.54 -19.45 10.79
C ASP A 65 4.07 -19.89 10.98
N ARG A 66 3.11 -19.03 10.60
CA ARG A 66 1.67 -19.33 10.58
C ARG A 66 1.20 -19.93 9.26
N LYS A 67 2.11 -20.10 8.29
CA LYS A 67 1.83 -20.66 6.95
C LYS A 67 0.75 -19.90 6.19
N ILE A 68 0.73 -18.58 6.33
CA ILE A 68 -0.24 -17.73 5.64
C ILE A 68 0.43 -17.14 4.41
N PRO A 69 -0.15 -17.30 3.21
CA PRO A 69 0.31 -16.62 2.01
C PRO A 69 0.29 -15.10 2.20
N PHE A 70 1.35 -14.42 1.76
CA PHE A 70 1.42 -12.98 1.85
C PHE A 70 2.13 -12.36 0.66
N ALA A 71 1.83 -11.11 0.39
CA ALA A 71 2.51 -10.31 -0.61
C ALA A 71 2.69 -8.87 -0.12
N LEU A 72 3.54 -8.10 -0.77
CA LEU A 72 3.92 -6.78 -0.32
C LEU A 72 4.09 -5.78 -1.47
N VAL A 73 3.93 -4.51 -1.14
CA VAL A 73 4.51 -3.38 -1.85
C VAL A 73 5.52 -2.68 -0.94
N PHE A 74 6.37 -1.84 -1.52
CA PHE A 74 7.27 -0.99 -0.74
C PHE A 74 6.62 0.37 -0.46
N GLY A 75 6.97 0.93 0.70
CA GLY A 75 6.72 2.30 1.06
C GLY A 75 7.93 3.21 0.75
N ASN A 76 7.80 4.46 1.13
CA ASN A 76 8.86 5.43 0.88
C ASN A 76 10.06 5.27 1.81
N HIS A 77 9.90 4.59 2.94
CA HIS A 77 10.99 4.41 3.91
C HIS A 77 11.71 3.06 3.84
N ASP A 78 11.14 2.02 3.25
CA ASP A 78 11.69 0.66 3.32
C ASP A 78 13.18 0.56 2.93
N HIS A 79 13.61 1.31 1.92
CA HIS A 79 14.91 1.18 1.28
C HIS A 79 15.99 2.16 1.79
N GLU A 80 15.61 3.22 2.52
CA GLU A 80 16.47 4.38 2.80
C GLU A 80 17.79 4.03 3.47
N GLY A 81 17.79 3.11 4.44
CA GLY A 81 19.01 2.71 5.15
C GLY A 81 20.01 1.95 4.28
N LEU A 82 19.54 1.24 3.25
CA LEU A 82 20.41 0.58 2.27
C LEU A 82 20.97 1.57 1.22
N CYS A 83 20.34 2.73 1.08
CA CYS A 83 20.74 3.79 0.16
C CYS A 83 21.64 4.85 0.80
N ASP A 84 21.93 4.77 2.08
CA ASP A 84 22.81 5.73 2.76
C ASP A 84 24.26 5.65 2.28
N GLU A 85 25.09 6.63 2.68
CA GLU A 85 26.51 6.71 2.26
C GLU A 85 27.33 5.47 2.66
N GLN A 86 26.94 4.76 3.70
CA GLN A 86 27.65 3.56 4.17
C GLN A 86 27.37 2.35 3.27
N ASN A 87 26.13 2.18 2.84
CA ASN A 87 25.69 1.00 2.06
C ASN A 87 25.70 1.25 0.55
N GLY A 88 25.45 2.49 0.13
CA GLY A 88 25.65 3.00 -1.24
C GLY A 88 24.83 2.33 -2.33
N MET A 89 23.71 1.68 -1.99
CA MET A 89 22.82 1.11 -2.98
C MET A 89 21.97 2.19 -3.66
N THR A 90 21.61 1.96 -4.91
CA THR A 90 20.52 2.72 -5.52
C THR A 90 19.18 2.26 -4.93
N GLU A 91 18.12 3.07 -5.04
CA GLU A 91 16.76 2.70 -4.62
C GLU A 91 16.34 1.35 -5.20
N GLU A 92 16.51 1.19 -6.52
CA GLU A 92 16.19 -0.06 -7.21
C GLU A 92 16.96 -1.27 -6.66
N GLN A 93 18.28 -1.13 -6.42
CA GLN A 93 19.08 -2.18 -5.83
C GLN A 93 18.62 -2.54 -4.42
N ALA A 94 18.30 -1.53 -3.61
CA ALA A 94 17.84 -1.72 -2.24
C ALA A 94 16.46 -2.42 -2.21
N LYS A 95 15.51 -1.97 -3.02
CA LYS A 95 14.18 -2.61 -3.12
C LYS A 95 14.28 -4.05 -3.66
N LYS A 96 15.11 -4.32 -4.67
CA LYS A 96 15.36 -5.68 -5.15
C LYS A 96 16.00 -6.58 -4.08
N GLN A 97 16.90 -6.03 -3.27
CA GLN A 97 17.49 -6.76 -2.14
C GLN A 97 16.44 -7.08 -1.07
N LEU A 98 15.59 -6.10 -0.70
CA LEU A 98 14.48 -6.30 0.23
C LEU A 98 13.49 -7.35 -0.31
N MET A 99 13.12 -7.26 -1.58
CA MET A 99 12.25 -8.23 -2.24
C MET A 99 12.82 -9.65 -2.14
N ALA A 100 14.12 -9.81 -2.43
CA ALA A 100 14.79 -11.11 -2.32
C ALA A 100 14.77 -11.66 -0.88
N TRP A 101 14.88 -10.80 0.13
CA TRP A 101 14.78 -11.24 1.53
C TRP A 101 13.36 -11.69 1.91
N PHE A 102 12.33 -11.01 1.45
CA PHE A 102 10.95 -11.45 1.66
C PHE A 102 10.63 -12.74 0.88
N GLN A 103 11.10 -12.86 -0.37
CA GLN A 103 10.92 -14.05 -1.21
C GLN A 103 11.63 -15.31 -0.66
N ALA A 104 12.58 -15.15 0.26
CA ALA A 104 13.19 -16.28 0.94
C ALA A 104 12.21 -17.03 1.88
N TYR A 105 11.07 -16.46 2.18
CA TYR A 105 10.00 -17.09 2.96
C TYR A 105 9.07 -17.92 2.06
N GLU A 106 8.78 -19.15 2.47
CA GLU A 106 8.00 -20.13 1.70
C GLU A 106 6.62 -19.62 1.28
N TYR A 107 5.98 -18.82 2.14
CA TYR A 107 4.62 -18.32 1.90
C TYR A 107 4.59 -16.90 1.30
N CYS A 108 5.72 -16.32 0.94
CA CYS A 108 5.77 -15.06 0.21
C CYS A 108 5.37 -15.28 -1.25
N MET A 109 4.35 -14.58 -1.69
CA MET A 109 3.83 -14.61 -3.06
C MET A 109 4.29 -13.41 -3.89
N ALA A 110 5.06 -12.48 -3.29
CA ALA A 110 5.54 -11.30 -3.97
C ALA A 110 6.55 -11.66 -5.07
N VAL A 111 6.51 -10.92 -6.17
CA VAL A 111 7.47 -11.06 -7.27
C VAL A 111 8.03 -9.69 -7.68
N ASP A 112 9.20 -9.67 -8.28
CA ASP A 112 9.81 -8.42 -8.76
C ASP A 112 9.01 -7.80 -9.91
N GLY A 113 8.39 -8.64 -10.74
CA GLY A 113 7.61 -8.20 -11.89
C GLY A 113 8.43 -7.97 -13.15
N GLU A 114 7.83 -7.27 -14.13
CA GLU A 114 8.51 -6.83 -15.36
C GLU A 114 9.39 -5.62 -15.05
N GLU A 115 10.41 -5.36 -15.87
CA GLU A 115 11.26 -4.17 -15.76
C GLU A 115 10.48 -2.90 -16.17
N MET A 116 10.25 -2.02 -15.21
CA MET A 116 9.57 -0.74 -15.35
C MET A 116 9.93 0.16 -14.16
N THR A 117 9.39 1.38 -14.10
CA THR A 117 9.54 2.25 -12.94
C THR A 117 9.06 1.55 -11.67
N GLY A 118 9.84 1.68 -10.58
CA GLY A 118 9.58 1.00 -9.30
C GLY A 118 9.93 -0.48 -9.30
N VAL A 119 9.79 -1.13 -8.16
CA VAL A 119 10.09 -2.55 -7.92
C VAL A 119 8.92 -3.24 -7.26
N GLY A 120 8.52 -4.40 -7.77
CA GLY A 120 7.39 -5.14 -7.21
C GLY A 120 6.05 -4.68 -7.75
N ASN A 121 5.99 -4.41 -9.07
CA ASN A 121 4.73 -4.23 -9.78
C ASN A 121 4.29 -5.59 -10.33
N TYR A 122 3.27 -6.18 -9.76
CA TYR A 122 2.78 -7.51 -10.13
C TYR A 122 1.30 -7.70 -9.80
N ASN A 123 0.75 -8.82 -10.28
CA ASN A 123 -0.59 -9.23 -9.91
C ASN A 123 -0.63 -10.69 -9.48
N LEU A 124 -1.58 -11.02 -8.61
CA LEU A 124 -1.84 -12.36 -8.12
C LEU A 124 -3.27 -12.76 -8.46
N PRO A 125 -3.49 -13.67 -9.42
CA PRO A 125 -4.82 -14.15 -9.73
C PRO A 125 -5.34 -15.10 -8.63
N ILE A 126 -6.58 -14.91 -8.22
CA ILE A 126 -7.31 -15.84 -7.39
C ILE A 126 -8.15 -16.74 -8.29
N LEU A 127 -7.90 -18.03 -8.19
CA LEU A 127 -8.60 -19.03 -9.00
C LEU A 127 -9.91 -19.45 -8.33
N ASN A 128 -10.89 -19.86 -9.12
CA ASN A 128 -12.08 -20.51 -8.63
C ASN A 128 -11.73 -21.82 -7.88
N THR A 129 -12.69 -22.39 -7.16
CA THR A 129 -12.53 -23.65 -6.40
C THR A 129 -12.05 -24.83 -7.27
N ALA A 130 -12.33 -24.83 -8.58
CA ALA A 130 -11.84 -25.83 -9.52
C ALA A 130 -10.39 -25.61 -9.97
N GLY A 131 -9.78 -24.47 -9.64
CA GLY A 131 -8.40 -24.13 -9.97
C GLY A 131 -8.10 -23.86 -11.45
N ASN A 132 -9.13 -23.58 -12.25
CA ASN A 132 -9.00 -23.49 -13.70
C ASN A 132 -9.45 -22.16 -14.32
N LYS A 133 -9.89 -21.22 -13.51
CA LYS A 133 -10.34 -19.91 -13.96
C LYS A 133 -10.00 -18.82 -12.94
N THR A 134 -9.45 -17.72 -13.37
CA THR A 134 -9.29 -16.52 -12.56
C THR A 134 -10.65 -15.90 -12.29
N VAL A 135 -11.04 -15.75 -11.03
CA VAL A 135 -12.31 -15.16 -10.59
C VAL A 135 -12.14 -13.81 -9.93
N PHE A 136 -10.95 -13.55 -9.41
CA PHE A 136 -10.57 -12.29 -8.78
C PHE A 136 -9.08 -12.03 -9.00
N ASN A 137 -8.61 -10.78 -8.88
CA ASN A 137 -7.19 -10.48 -9.02
C ASN A 137 -6.74 -9.47 -7.96
N LEU A 138 -5.52 -9.61 -7.49
CA LEU A 138 -4.89 -8.69 -6.56
C LEU A 138 -3.73 -8.00 -7.27
N TRP A 139 -3.79 -6.68 -7.36
CA TRP A 139 -2.73 -5.85 -7.92
C TRP A 139 -1.84 -5.33 -6.81
N PHE A 140 -0.54 -5.39 -7.00
CA PHE A 140 0.47 -4.78 -6.15
C PHE A 140 1.28 -3.82 -6.99
N MET A 141 1.31 -2.53 -6.60
CA MET A 141 1.98 -1.48 -7.37
C MET A 141 2.89 -0.65 -6.47
N ASP A 142 4.14 -0.51 -6.86
CA ASP A 142 5.07 0.42 -6.22
C ASP A 142 4.64 1.86 -6.57
N SER A 143 4.23 2.63 -5.57
CA SER A 143 3.87 4.04 -5.74
C SER A 143 5.07 4.97 -5.84
N ASN A 144 6.27 4.42 -5.85
CA ASN A 144 7.55 5.12 -5.78
C ASN A 144 7.69 5.98 -4.50
N PRO A 145 8.89 6.22 -3.97
CA PRO A 145 9.01 6.86 -2.65
C PRO A 145 8.87 8.37 -2.72
N TYR A 146 9.62 9.01 -3.62
CA TYR A 146 9.70 10.45 -3.75
C TYR A 146 9.85 10.86 -5.20
N THR A 147 9.49 12.11 -5.50
CA THR A 147 9.78 12.77 -6.78
C THR A 147 10.86 13.82 -6.59
N ASP A 148 11.59 14.13 -7.66
CA ASP A 148 12.52 15.25 -7.66
C ASP A 148 11.79 16.60 -7.80
N GLU A 149 12.55 17.72 -7.67
CA GLU A 149 11.97 19.06 -7.79
C GLU A 149 11.41 19.37 -9.19
N SER A 150 11.91 18.70 -10.24
CA SER A 150 11.44 18.90 -11.62
C SER A 150 10.04 18.31 -11.83
N GLU A 151 9.66 17.31 -11.03
CA GLU A 151 8.35 16.68 -11.01
C GLU A 151 7.45 17.24 -9.89
N GLY A 152 7.88 18.28 -9.19
CA GLY A 152 7.12 18.95 -8.14
C GLY A 152 7.58 18.63 -6.71
N GLY A 153 8.54 17.75 -6.55
CA GLY A 153 9.06 17.30 -5.25
C GLY A 153 8.02 16.61 -4.38
N GLY A 154 8.44 16.08 -3.25
CA GLY A 154 7.57 15.40 -2.30
C GLY A 154 7.42 13.93 -2.59
N TYR A 155 6.26 13.36 -2.26
CA TYR A 155 6.02 11.92 -2.39
C TYR A 155 5.85 11.46 -3.84
N GLY A 156 6.14 10.17 -4.07
CA GLY A 156 6.04 9.53 -5.37
C GLY A 156 4.61 9.23 -5.81
N TYR A 157 4.50 8.73 -7.03
CA TYR A 157 3.24 8.34 -7.67
C TYR A 157 3.49 7.21 -8.68
N VAL A 158 2.44 6.57 -9.14
CA VAL A 158 2.53 5.51 -10.17
C VAL A 158 2.69 6.15 -11.55
N HIS A 159 3.80 5.84 -12.22
CA HIS A 159 4.18 6.42 -13.49
C HIS A 159 3.46 5.76 -14.68
N LYS A 160 3.57 6.44 -15.84
CA LYS A 160 2.86 6.04 -17.07
C LYS A 160 3.18 4.61 -17.55
N ASP A 161 4.43 4.17 -17.44
CA ASP A 161 4.84 2.83 -17.85
C ASP A 161 4.24 1.74 -16.95
N GLN A 162 4.11 1.99 -15.64
CA GLN A 162 3.39 1.13 -14.69
C GLN A 162 1.89 1.06 -15.02
N ILE A 163 1.27 2.21 -15.38
CA ILE A 163 -0.13 2.27 -15.81
C ILE A 163 -0.32 1.51 -17.12
N ASP A 164 0.60 1.64 -18.07
CA ASP A 164 0.54 0.91 -19.35
C ASP A 164 0.67 -0.61 -19.15
N TRP A 165 1.51 -1.03 -18.20
CA TRP A 165 1.60 -2.44 -17.80
C TRP A 165 0.29 -2.93 -17.18
N TYR A 166 -0.28 -2.18 -16.26
CA TYR A 166 -1.58 -2.50 -15.65
C TYR A 166 -2.68 -2.62 -16.71
N GLU A 167 -2.83 -1.62 -17.60
CA GLU A 167 -3.84 -1.66 -18.66
C GLU A 167 -3.66 -2.87 -19.59
N ARG A 168 -2.43 -3.17 -19.99
CA ARG A 168 -2.10 -4.32 -20.83
C ARG A 168 -2.48 -5.63 -20.15
N THR A 169 -2.11 -5.79 -18.89
CA THR A 169 -2.36 -7.01 -18.11
C THR A 169 -3.85 -7.16 -17.79
N SER A 170 -4.55 -6.08 -17.40
CA SER A 170 -6.00 -6.07 -17.20
C SER A 170 -6.76 -6.47 -18.46
N ASN A 171 -6.34 -5.97 -19.64
CA ASN A 171 -6.93 -6.37 -20.92
C ASN A 171 -6.69 -7.84 -21.24
N ALA A 172 -5.54 -8.40 -20.91
CA ALA A 172 -5.26 -9.83 -21.08
C ALA A 172 -6.18 -10.69 -20.19
N LEU A 173 -6.28 -10.36 -18.90
CA LEU A 173 -7.19 -11.02 -17.95
C LEU A 173 -8.65 -10.92 -18.42
N LYS A 174 -9.07 -9.76 -18.91
CA LYS A 174 -10.40 -9.55 -19.49
C LYS A 174 -10.66 -10.44 -20.70
N ALA A 175 -9.69 -10.57 -21.59
CA ALA A 175 -9.79 -11.44 -22.76
C ALA A 175 -9.97 -12.92 -22.35
N GLU A 176 -9.18 -13.39 -21.38
CA GLU A 176 -9.29 -14.74 -20.83
C GLU A 176 -10.61 -14.97 -20.09
N ASN A 177 -11.21 -13.92 -19.53
CA ASN A 177 -12.50 -13.96 -18.85
C ASN A 177 -13.70 -13.72 -19.80
N GLY A 178 -13.54 -14.00 -21.10
CA GLY A 178 -14.61 -13.88 -22.08
C GLY A 178 -15.06 -12.44 -22.35
N GLY A 179 -14.14 -11.48 -22.24
CA GLY A 179 -14.36 -10.06 -22.51
C GLY A 179 -14.96 -9.27 -21.33
N LYS A 180 -15.08 -9.87 -20.15
CA LYS A 180 -15.54 -9.20 -18.92
C LYS A 180 -14.35 -8.86 -18.04
N PRO A 181 -14.28 -7.65 -17.44
CA PRO A 181 -13.27 -7.34 -16.45
C PRO A 181 -13.22 -8.40 -15.34
N VAL A 182 -12.03 -8.73 -14.85
CA VAL A 182 -11.86 -9.58 -13.67
C VAL A 182 -11.89 -8.67 -12.44
N PRO A 183 -12.85 -8.81 -11.52
CA PRO A 183 -12.91 -7.94 -10.35
C PRO A 183 -11.61 -8.03 -9.56
N SER A 184 -11.15 -6.90 -9.06
CA SER A 184 -9.81 -6.79 -8.50
C SER A 184 -9.74 -5.83 -7.30
N LEU A 185 -8.77 -6.06 -6.42
CA LEU A 185 -8.28 -5.07 -5.46
C LEU A 185 -6.86 -4.63 -5.84
N LEU A 186 -6.53 -3.39 -5.52
CA LEU A 186 -5.18 -2.85 -5.71
C LEU A 186 -4.59 -2.43 -4.37
N PHE A 187 -3.32 -2.76 -4.17
CA PHE A 187 -2.52 -2.40 -3.00
C PHE A 187 -1.35 -1.54 -3.45
N GLN A 188 -1.21 -0.37 -2.86
CA GLN A 188 -0.05 0.52 -3.00
C GLN A 188 0.15 1.30 -1.71
N HIS A 189 1.31 1.93 -1.54
CA HIS A 189 1.61 2.65 -0.31
C HIS A 189 1.03 4.06 -0.32
N ILE A 190 1.47 4.92 -1.24
CA ILE A 190 1.07 6.33 -1.30
C ILE A 190 -0.28 6.45 -2.00
N VAL A 191 -1.18 7.20 -1.40
CA VAL A 191 -2.54 7.40 -1.89
C VAL A 191 -2.59 8.24 -3.16
N VAL A 192 -3.60 8.02 -4.00
CA VAL A 192 -3.82 8.84 -5.21
C VAL A 192 -4.32 10.25 -4.85
N PRO A 193 -3.90 11.31 -5.57
CA PRO A 193 -4.30 12.70 -5.26
C PRO A 193 -5.81 12.93 -5.27
N GLU A 194 -6.55 12.18 -6.06
CA GLU A 194 -8.00 12.29 -6.18
C GLU A 194 -8.76 11.98 -4.89
N VAL A 195 -8.10 11.40 -3.89
CA VAL A 195 -8.71 11.15 -2.57
C VAL A 195 -9.27 12.43 -1.95
N TYR A 196 -8.64 13.59 -2.22
CA TYR A 196 -9.13 14.88 -1.73
C TYR A 196 -10.53 15.25 -2.23
N ASN A 197 -10.98 14.69 -3.35
CA ASN A 197 -12.34 14.87 -3.84
C ASN A 197 -13.41 14.20 -2.96
N MET A 198 -13.00 13.33 -2.03
CA MET A 198 -13.90 12.69 -1.08
C MET A 198 -14.06 13.48 0.24
N PHE A 199 -13.41 14.63 0.36
CA PHE A 199 -13.47 15.46 1.54
C PHE A 199 -14.08 16.82 1.22
N THR A 200 -14.65 17.45 2.24
CA THR A 200 -15.20 18.81 2.14
C THR A 200 -14.22 19.80 2.73
N GLU A 201 -13.80 20.77 1.92
CA GLU A 201 -13.00 21.90 2.42
C GLU A 201 -13.83 22.78 3.35
N VAL A 202 -13.27 23.14 4.50
CA VAL A 202 -13.91 23.91 5.55
C VAL A 202 -12.99 24.98 6.10
N SER A 203 -13.56 25.93 6.87
CA SER A 203 -12.77 26.96 7.54
C SER A 203 -11.89 26.35 8.64
N LYS A 204 -10.70 26.94 8.85
CA LYS A 204 -9.85 26.64 9.99
C LYS A 204 -10.64 26.76 11.30
N GLY A 205 -10.56 25.73 12.15
CA GLY A 205 -11.26 25.70 13.44
C GLY A 205 -12.65 25.06 13.38
N THR A 206 -13.13 24.62 12.22
CA THR A 206 -14.30 23.76 12.14
C THR A 206 -14.05 22.48 12.96
N LYS A 207 -15.03 22.06 13.73
CA LYS A 207 -14.92 20.86 14.58
C LYS A 207 -14.61 19.62 13.72
N GLY A 208 -13.57 18.90 14.09
CA GLY A 208 -13.13 17.70 13.38
C GLY A 208 -12.35 17.96 12.08
N ALA A 209 -12.08 19.23 11.76
CA ALA A 209 -11.29 19.55 10.59
C ALA A 209 -9.81 19.22 10.79
N VAL A 210 -9.22 18.57 9.81
CA VAL A 210 -7.78 18.33 9.71
C VAL A 210 -7.16 19.27 8.68
N ARG A 211 -5.91 19.64 8.87
CA ARG A 211 -5.16 20.39 7.88
C ARG A 211 -4.75 19.45 6.73
N GLY A 212 -4.91 19.88 5.50
CA GLY A 212 -4.43 19.12 4.34
C GLY A 212 -2.91 19.05 4.26
N ASN A 213 -2.41 18.09 3.51
CA ASN A 213 -0.99 17.88 3.20
C ASN A 213 -0.73 18.06 1.69
N ALA A 214 0.48 17.79 1.25
CA ALA A 214 0.91 17.97 -0.14
C ALA A 214 0.55 19.40 -0.61
N ASN A 215 -0.14 19.53 -1.72
CA ASN A 215 -0.59 20.82 -2.25
C ASN A 215 -1.75 21.47 -1.48
N HIS A 216 -2.27 20.82 -0.46
CA HIS A 216 -3.43 21.24 0.32
C HIS A 216 -3.07 21.84 1.70
N THR A 217 -1.81 22.18 1.94
CA THR A 217 -1.31 22.65 3.26
C THR A 217 -1.94 23.95 3.78
N LYS A 218 -2.66 24.68 2.93
CA LYS A 218 -3.38 25.90 3.31
C LYS A 218 -4.88 25.67 3.59
N GLN A 219 -5.39 24.51 3.25
CA GLN A 219 -6.78 24.11 3.38
C GLN A 219 -7.02 23.23 4.61
N TYR A 220 -8.28 23.13 5.01
CA TYR A 220 -8.75 22.26 6.08
C TYR A 220 -9.92 21.43 5.59
N TYR A 221 -10.02 20.18 6.01
CA TYR A 221 -10.97 19.21 5.48
C TYR A 221 -11.68 18.45 6.58
N VAL A 222 -12.92 18.06 6.29
CA VAL A 222 -13.69 17.05 7.02
C VAL A 222 -14.13 15.98 6.04
N THR A 223 -14.50 14.81 6.53
CA THR A 223 -15.12 13.76 5.69
C THR A 223 -16.39 14.26 5.03
N ASN A 224 -16.58 13.93 3.75
CA ASN A 224 -17.85 14.19 3.05
C ASN A 224 -18.70 12.91 3.07
N PRO A 225 -19.89 12.93 3.72
CA PRO A 225 -20.74 11.74 3.85
C PRO A 225 -21.32 11.24 2.53
N ASP A 226 -21.25 12.03 1.44
CA ASP A 226 -21.65 11.58 0.11
C ASP A 226 -20.65 10.57 -0.48
N TYR A 227 -19.42 10.55 0.02
CA TYR A 227 -18.34 9.67 -0.44
C TYR A 227 -17.83 8.75 0.64
N ILE A 228 -17.65 9.25 1.89
CA ILE A 228 -17.05 8.51 3.01
C ILE A 228 -18.17 7.91 3.86
N ASP A 229 -18.21 6.60 3.94
CA ASP A 229 -19.24 5.85 4.65
C ASP A 229 -18.70 5.14 5.92
N ALA A 230 -17.38 5.09 6.12
CA ALA A 230 -16.77 4.48 7.31
C ALA A 230 -15.40 5.09 7.63
N GLY A 231 -14.98 4.93 8.89
CA GLY A 231 -13.68 5.34 9.38
C GLY A 231 -13.55 6.84 9.64
N HIS A 232 -12.30 7.30 9.75
CA HIS A 232 -11.95 8.63 10.22
C HIS A 232 -10.89 9.26 9.35
N LEU A 233 -10.97 10.58 9.21
CA LEU A 233 -9.91 11.43 8.68
C LEU A 233 -9.25 12.13 9.88
N ASN A 234 -8.10 11.62 10.33
CA ASN A 234 -7.37 12.12 11.49
C ASN A 234 -6.16 12.98 11.11
N GLU A 235 -5.71 12.87 9.87
CA GLU A 235 -4.70 13.75 9.25
C GLU A 235 -5.03 13.98 7.77
N GLY A 236 -4.49 15.05 7.18
CA GLY A 236 -4.63 15.26 5.75
C GLY A 236 -3.85 14.21 4.96
N PRO A 237 -4.48 13.55 3.99
CA PRO A 237 -3.77 12.60 3.13
C PRO A 237 -2.54 13.19 2.45
N CYS A 238 -1.50 12.38 2.27
CA CYS A 238 -0.20 12.77 1.74
C CYS A 238 0.09 12.13 0.36
N PRO A 239 -0.67 12.46 -0.70
CA PRO A 239 -0.35 12.02 -2.06
C PRO A 239 0.87 12.77 -2.61
N ALA A 240 1.26 12.44 -3.83
CA ALA A 240 2.20 13.24 -4.61
C ALA A 240 1.73 14.70 -4.72
N ASN A 241 2.69 15.64 -4.75
CA ASN A 241 2.37 17.07 -4.76
C ASN A 241 1.64 17.53 -6.03
N THR A 242 2.07 17.08 -7.20
CA THR A 242 1.59 17.62 -8.48
C THR A 242 1.31 16.57 -9.52
N ALA A 243 2.04 15.48 -9.49
CA ALA A 243 2.05 14.55 -10.59
C ALA A 243 1.01 13.45 -10.40
N ASN A 244 0.35 13.15 -11.49
CA ASN A 244 -0.59 12.07 -11.59
C ASN A 244 -0.69 11.72 -13.08
N ASP A 245 -0.14 10.58 -13.45
CA ASP A 245 -0.20 10.10 -14.85
C ASP A 245 -1.56 9.47 -15.21
N GLY A 246 -2.59 9.73 -14.42
CA GLY A 246 -3.96 9.30 -14.70
C GLY A 246 -4.28 7.91 -14.18
N GLN A 247 -3.66 7.48 -13.09
CA GLN A 247 -3.83 6.15 -12.52
C GLN A 247 -5.30 5.84 -12.21
N LEU A 248 -6.00 6.71 -11.49
CA LEU A 248 -7.42 6.51 -11.15
C LEU A 248 -8.31 6.51 -12.39
N ASP A 249 -8.06 7.37 -13.36
CA ASP A 249 -8.83 7.39 -14.62
C ASP A 249 -8.60 6.09 -15.41
N SER A 250 -7.41 5.51 -15.36
CA SER A 250 -7.11 4.20 -15.95
C SER A 250 -7.93 3.09 -15.28
N TRP A 251 -8.04 3.09 -13.94
CA TRP A 251 -8.88 2.12 -13.22
C TRP A 251 -10.35 2.22 -13.62
N VAL A 252 -10.87 3.45 -13.69
CA VAL A 252 -12.25 3.70 -14.15
C VAL A 252 -12.47 3.20 -15.58
N LYS A 253 -11.51 3.43 -16.48
CA LYS A 253 -11.55 3.00 -17.87
C LYS A 253 -11.54 1.46 -18.01
N GLN A 254 -10.69 0.77 -17.25
CA GLN A 254 -10.60 -0.69 -17.28
C GLN A 254 -11.81 -1.35 -16.61
N GLY A 255 -12.34 -0.77 -15.53
CA GLY A 255 -13.54 -1.22 -14.84
C GLY A 255 -13.38 -2.52 -14.07
N ASP A 256 -12.15 -2.88 -13.72
CA ASP A 256 -11.81 -4.10 -12.97
C ASP A 256 -11.51 -3.81 -11.49
N ILE A 257 -11.00 -2.62 -11.14
CA ILE A 257 -10.68 -2.25 -9.76
C ILE A 257 -11.94 -1.93 -8.97
N LEU A 258 -12.30 -2.79 -8.02
CA LEU A 258 -13.39 -2.55 -7.07
C LEU A 258 -12.95 -1.68 -5.91
N GLY A 259 -11.68 -1.77 -5.51
CA GLY A 259 -11.11 -0.99 -4.43
C GLY A 259 -9.60 -0.90 -4.49
N ALA A 260 -9.06 0.21 -3.96
CA ALA A 260 -7.64 0.44 -3.78
C ALA A 260 -7.35 0.74 -2.31
N ILE A 261 -6.31 0.12 -1.77
CA ILE A 261 -5.93 0.16 -0.37
C ILE A 261 -4.56 0.81 -0.25
N PHE A 262 -4.44 1.78 0.67
CA PHE A 262 -3.26 2.60 0.88
C PHE A 262 -2.78 2.53 2.32
N GLY A 263 -1.45 2.56 2.52
CA GLY A 263 -0.79 2.85 3.79
C GLY A 263 -0.47 4.34 3.92
N HIS A 264 0.74 4.65 4.40
CA HIS A 264 1.40 5.96 4.41
C HIS A 264 0.81 6.99 5.41
N ASP A 265 -0.50 7.14 5.45
CA ASP A 265 -1.20 8.07 6.35
C ASP A 265 -1.53 7.33 7.65
N HIS A 266 -0.62 7.36 8.63
CA HIS A 266 -0.61 6.44 9.79
C HIS A 266 -1.87 6.42 10.62
N VAL A 267 -2.58 7.54 10.71
CA VAL A 267 -3.72 7.66 11.63
C VAL A 267 -5.08 7.71 10.91
N ASN A 268 -5.09 7.53 9.59
CA ASN A 268 -6.30 7.49 8.79
C ASN A 268 -6.83 6.06 8.64
N ASP A 269 -8.14 5.90 8.74
CA ASP A 269 -8.82 4.64 8.45
C ASP A 269 -10.13 4.86 7.65
N TYR A 270 -10.24 6.00 6.98
CA TYR A 270 -11.42 6.27 6.15
C TYR A 270 -11.61 5.22 5.06
N ALA A 271 -12.88 4.99 4.74
CA ALA A 271 -13.30 4.21 3.59
C ALA A 271 -14.42 4.95 2.86
N GLY A 272 -14.32 5.05 1.56
CA GLY A 272 -15.29 5.75 0.76
C GLY A 272 -15.27 5.33 -0.70
N THR A 273 -16.24 5.81 -1.47
CA THR A 273 -16.38 5.48 -2.90
C THR A 273 -16.26 6.73 -3.74
N TYR A 274 -15.32 6.74 -4.68
CA TYR A 274 -15.16 7.79 -5.65
C TYR A 274 -15.10 7.20 -7.07
N LYS A 275 -15.89 7.75 -7.99
CA LYS A 275 -16.04 7.23 -9.36
C LYS A 275 -16.32 5.72 -9.44
N GLY A 276 -17.01 5.16 -8.45
CA GLY A 276 -17.36 3.74 -8.40
C GLY A 276 -16.27 2.82 -7.81
N ILE A 277 -15.14 3.37 -7.38
CA ILE A 277 -14.01 2.64 -6.78
C ILE A 277 -13.94 2.94 -5.28
N ARG A 278 -13.82 1.90 -4.45
CA ARG A 278 -13.56 2.05 -3.01
C ARG A 278 -12.12 2.50 -2.77
N LEU A 279 -11.91 3.64 -2.13
CA LEU A 279 -10.60 4.11 -1.68
C LEU A 279 -10.52 3.96 -0.16
N LEU A 280 -9.53 3.21 0.31
CA LEU A 280 -9.43 2.79 1.70
C LEU A 280 -8.04 3.11 2.26
N ALA A 281 -7.99 3.93 3.31
CA ALA A 281 -6.79 4.10 4.10
C ALA A 281 -6.67 2.95 5.11
N ALA A 282 -5.50 2.36 5.25
CA ALA A 282 -5.19 1.39 6.29
C ALA A 282 -4.35 2.08 7.38
N PRO A 283 -4.79 2.06 8.65
CA PRO A 283 -4.04 2.68 9.73
C PRO A 283 -2.75 1.91 9.99
N ALA A 284 -1.73 2.63 10.48
CA ALA A 284 -0.43 2.05 10.77
C ALA A 284 -0.45 1.02 11.91
N VAL A 285 0.39 0.00 11.78
CA VAL A 285 0.67 -0.98 12.85
C VAL A 285 1.73 -0.48 13.82
N THR A 286 2.67 0.33 13.34
CA THR A 286 3.85 0.77 14.11
C THR A 286 3.55 1.54 15.39
N PHE A 287 4.33 1.29 16.45
CA PHE A 287 4.44 2.16 17.61
C PHE A 287 5.79 2.91 17.66
N TYR A 288 6.66 2.65 16.71
CA TYR A 288 7.96 3.32 16.59
C TYR A 288 7.85 4.71 15.95
N SER A 289 6.93 4.89 15.00
CA SER A 289 6.71 6.16 14.30
C SER A 289 5.56 6.97 14.94
N TYR A 290 5.21 8.08 14.30
CA TYR A 290 4.24 9.06 14.80
C TYR A 290 2.79 8.53 14.89
N GLY A 291 1.96 9.32 15.59
CA GLY A 291 0.52 9.10 15.72
C GLY A 291 0.15 8.33 16.99
N ASN A 292 -1.12 8.36 17.32
CA ASN A 292 -1.72 7.71 18.50
C ASN A 292 -2.92 6.82 18.14
N TYR A 293 -3.21 6.66 16.84
CA TYR A 293 -4.22 5.77 16.31
C TYR A 293 -3.52 4.62 15.58
N ARG A 294 -3.86 3.40 15.90
CA ARG A 294 -3.23 2.19 15.38
C ARG A 294 -4.29 1.15 15.05
N GLY A 295 -4.03 0.35 14.05
CA GLY A 295 -4.96 -0.70 13.70
C GLY A 295 -4.52 -1.50 12.49
N VAL A 296 -5.45 -2.30 12.02
CA VAL A 296 -5.33 -3.11 10.83
C VAL A 296 -6.66 -3.03 10.06
N ARG A 297 -6.65 -3.43 8.81
CA ARG A 297 -7.87 -3.53 8.01
C ARG A 297 -8.08 -4.96 7.56
N THR A 298 -9.33 -5.40 7.50
CA THR A 298 -9.72 -6.68 6.90
C THR A 298 -10.66 -6.46 5.74
N ILE A 299 -10.55 -7.32 4.73
CA ILE A 299 -11.46 -7.37 3.58
C ILE A 299 -11.86 -8.81 3.37
N ASP A 300 -13.15 -9.06 3.35
CA ASP A 300 -13.71 -10.36 3.00
C ASP A 300 -14.05 -10.37 1.50
N LEU A 301 -13.56 -11.39 0.79
CA LEU A 301 -13.93 -11.69 -0.58
C LEU A 301 -14.89 -12.85 -0.59
N ASP A 302 -16.05 -12.67 -1.20
CA ASP A 302 -17.09 -13.71 -1.32
C ASP A 302 -17.26 -14.06 -2.80
N GLU A 303 -16.93 -15.30 -3.17
CA GLU A 303 -17.06 -15.81 -4.54
C GLU A 303 -18.52 -15.82 -5.04
N SER A 304 -19.48 -15.77 -4.13
CA SER A 304 -20.92 -15.87 -4.44
C SER A 304 -21.60 -14.51 -4.74
N ASN A 305 -20.90 -13.39 -4.53
CA ASN A 305 -21.46 -12.04 -4.68
C ASN A 305 -20.81 -11.26 -5.83
#